data_4caa006a4a0bc50532f74aed818b83d4
#
_entry.id   4caa006a4a0bc50532f74aed818b83d4
#
_cell.length_a   1.000
_cell.length_b   1.000
_cell.length_c   1.000
_cell.angle_alpha   90.00
_cell.angle_beta   90.00
_cell.angle_gamma   90.00
#
_symmetry.space_group_name_H-M   'P 1'
#
loop_
_entity.id
_entity.type
_entity.pdbx_description
1 polymer ?
#
loop_
_entity_poly.entity_id
_entity_poly.type
_entity_poly.pdbx_seq_one_letter_code
_entity_poly.pdbx_strand_id
1 'polypeptide(L)'
;MVWKPKIPYKVNCFTWLLTKEAVLTQENIKKRKFQLCSRCYLCEEHAETVDHLFLHCKWTDQLWRIFSSLRKITWVKPRNIAQLLNCWTNIGNTTIKEERWRIVPTCIWWTVWKERNQRCFEGKKNNLQNFKMNCIALYYFWCKQKVLVQVKELFDVIDYL
;
A
#
# COMPACT_ATOMS: atom_id res chain seq x y z
N MET A 1 10.78 -9.71 9.33
CA MET A 1 10.66 -8.62 8.35
C MET A 1 11.28 -7.37 8.97
N VAL A 2 12.49 -6.99 8.55
CA VAL A 2 13.18 -5.80 9.09
C VAL A 2 12.67 -4.58 8.34
N TRP A 3 11.78 -3.83 8.94
CA TRP A 3 11.26 -2.57 8.41
C TRP A 3 12.31 -1.48 8.60
N LYS A 4 13.01 -1.08 7.54
CA LYS A 4 13.92 0.06 7.61
C LYS A 4 13.15 1.38 7.69
N PRO A 5 13.61 2.37 8.49
CA PRO A 5 12.80 3.37 9.21
C PRO A 5 12.46 4.64 8.44
N LYS A 6 11.86 4.59 7.25
CA LYS A 6 11.49 5.80 6.49
C LYS A 6 10.04 5.87 6.04
N ILE A 7 9.28 4.83 6.30
CA ILE A 7 7.83 4.85 6.22
C ILE A 7 7.33 5.36 7.57
N PRO A 8 6.39 6.32 7.60
CA PRO A 8 5.86 6.84 8.86
C PRO A 8 5.34 5.70 9.76
N TYR A 9 5.59 5.81 11.07
CA TYR A 9 5.22 4.77 12.04
C TYR A 9 3.75 4.34 11.93
N LYS A 10 2.83 5.29 11.77
CA LYS A 10 1.39 5.02 11.57
C LYS A 10 1.10 4.13 10.35
N VAL A 11 1.88 4.28 9.28
CA VAL A 11 1.74 3.47 8.06
C VAL A 11 2.27 2.06 8.28
N ASN A 12 3.37 1.92 9.03
CA ASN A 12 3.89 0.62 9.42
C ASN A 12 2.90 -0.14 10.32
N CYS A 13 2.32 0.52 11.32
CA CYS A 13 1.26 -0.06 12.16
C CYS A 13 0.05 -0.51 11.32
N PHE A 14 -0.39 0.34 10.39
CA PHE A 14 -1.48 0.01 9.49
C PHE A 14 -1.15 -1.21 8.62
N THR A 15 0.04 -1.25 8.02
CA THR A 15 0.48 -2.37 7.20
C THR A 15 0.55 -3.67 8.02
N TRP A 16 1.01 -3.59 9.25
CA TRP A 16 1.00 -4.73 10.18
C TRP A 16 -0.43 -5.22 10.47
N LEU A 17 -1.37 -4.31 10.76
CA LEU A 17 -2.78 -4.65 10.96
C LEU A 17 -3.38 -5.29 9.70
N LEU A 18 -3.00 -4.81 8.52
CA LEU A 18 -3.46 -5.37 7.26
C LEU A 18 -2.96 -6.82 7.07
N THR A 19 -1.69 -7.09 7.39
CA THR A 19 -1.15 -8.46 7.32
C THR A 19 -1.81 -9.43 8.30
N LYS A 20 -2.42 -8.91 9.36
CA LYS A 20 -3.21 -9.67 10.34
C LYS A 20 -4.71 -9.69 10.02
N GLU A 21 -5.10 -9.14 8.86
CA GLU A 21 -6.50 -8.98 8.45
C GLU A 21 -7.37 -8.25 9.50
N ALA A 22 -6.73 -7.43 10.35
CA ALA A 22 -7.37 -6.74 11.47
C ALA A 22 -7.82 -5.31 11.16
N VAL A 23 -7.64 -4.85 9.91
CA VAL A 23 -8.08 -3.53 9.47
C VAL A 23 -9.60 -3.43 9.49
N LEU A 24 -10.13 -2.29 9.92
CA LEU A 24 -11.57 -2.05 10.09
C LEU A 24 -12.30 -1.84 8.75
N THR A 25 -12.28 -2.86 7.90
CA THR A 25 -13.16 -2.96 6.73
C THR A 25 -14.60 -3.22 7.18
N GLN A 26 -15.56 -3.03 6.28
CA GLN A 26 -16.98 -3.30 6.58
C GLN A 26 -17.19 -4.75 7.05
N GLU A 27 -16.51 -5.71 6.45
CA GLU A 27 -16.54 -7.10 6.86
C GLU A 27 -16.09 -7.28 8.33
N ASN A 28 -14.95 -6.69 8.69
CA ASN A 28 -14.40 -6.82 10.05
C ASN A 28 -15.22 -6.06 11.10
N ILE A 29 -15.83 -4.94 10.72
CA ILE A 29 -16.78 -4.21 11.57
C ILE A 29 -18.06 -5.06 11.77
N LYS A 30 -18.55 -5.71 10.71
CA LYS A 30 -19.70 -6.60 10.78
C LYS A 30 -19.44 -7.82 11.69
N LYS A 31 -18.23 -8.39 11.66
CA LYS A 31 -17.80 -9.47 12.59
C LYS A 31 -17.88 -9.02 14.06
N ARG A 32 -17.79 -7.71 14.33
CA ARG A 32 -17.97 -7.11 15.67
C ARG A 32 -19.44 -6.80 16.01
N LYS A 33 -20.40 -7.42 15.30
CA LYS A 33 -21.86 -7.30 15.51
C LYS A 33 -22.47 -5.93 15.17
N PHE A 34 -21.79 -5.09 14.41
CA PHE A 34 -22.41 -3.88 13.86
C PHE A 34 -23.21 -4.24 12.61
N GLN A 35 -24.45 -3.78 12.55
CA GLN A 35 -25.29 -3.93 11.36
C GLN A 35 -24.91 -2.87 10.34
N LEU A 36 -24.09 -3.23 9.38
CA LEU A 36 -23.67 -2.38 8.27
C LEU A 36 -23.89 -3.08 6.94
N CYS A 37 -24.27 -2.30 5.93
CA CYS A 37 -24.31 -2.79 4.56
C CYS A 37 -22.88 -3.04 4.07
N SER A 38 -22.50 -4.29 3.82
CA SER A 38 -21.17 -4.64 3.34
C SER A 38 -21.01 -4.24 1.87
N ARG A 39 -20.64 -2.98 1.63
CA ARG A 39 -20.42 -2.44 0.29
C ARG A 39 -19.09 -1.68 0.26
N CYS A 40 -18.24 -2.00 -0.71
CA CYS A 40 -16.95 -1.35 -0.88
C CYS A 40 -17.12 0.14 -1.17
N TYR A 41 -16.49 1.00 -0.36
CA TYR A 41 -16.55 2.45 -0.54
C TYR A 41 -15.85 2.96 -1.81
N LEU A 42 -14.98 2.16 -2.44
CA LEU A 42 -14.28 2.54 -3.67
C LEU A 42 -15.09 2.20 -4.92
N CYS A 43 -15.47 0.95 -5.10
CA CYS A 43 -16.16 0.51 -6.31
C CYS A 43 -17.68 0.55 -6.21
N GLU A 44 -18.23 0.51 -5.01
CA GLU A 44 -19.67 0.46 -4.72
C GLU A 44 -20.42 -0.74 -5.32
N GLU A 45 -19.70 -1.77 -5.75
CA GLU A 45 -20.25 -2.94 -6.46
C GLU A 45 -20.19 -4.23 -5.65
N HIS A 46 -19.13 -4.43 -4.87
CA HIS A 46 -18.83 -5.66 -4.17
C HIS A 46 -18.80 -5.46 -2.66
N ALA A 47 -18.86 -6.56 -1.90
CA ALA A 47 -18.64 -6.53 -0.46
C ALA A 47 -17.23 -6.02 -0.13
N GLU A 48 -17.09 -5.20 0.92
CA GLU A 48 -15.80 -4.68 1.38
C GLU A 48 -15.12 -5.68 2.30
N THR A 49 -14.42 -6.64 1.71
CA THR A 49 -13.47 -7.52 2.42
C THR A 49 -12.07 -6.93 2.36
N VAL A 50 -11.14 -7.43 3.19
CA VAL A 50 -9.72 -7.02 3.15
C VAL A 50 -9.14 -7.31 1.76
N ASP A 51 -9.28 -8.52 1.26
CA ASP A 51 -8.74 -8.92 -0.03
C ASP A 51 -9.37 -8.15 -1.20
N HIS A 52 -10.70 -7.91 -1.15
CA HIS A 52 -11.32 -7.10 -2.18
C HIS A 52 -10.76 -5.68 -2.17
N LEU A 53 -10.81 -4.99 -1.04
CA LEU A 53 -10.44 -3.57 -0.95
C LEU A 53 -9.00 -3.32 -1.37
N PHE A 54 -8.05 -4.14 -0.89
CA PHE A 54 -6.62 -3.89 -1.05
C PHE A 54 -5.97 -4.64 -2.21
N LEU A 55 -6.68 -5.57 -2.86
CA LEU A 55 -6.12 -6.37 -3.95
C LEU A 55 -7.03 -6.44 -5.18
N HIS A 56 -8.33 -6.70 -5.02
CA HIS A 56 -9.22 -7.02 -6.13
C HIS A 56 -10.15 -5.89 -6.57
N CYS A 57 -10.36 -4.85 -5.76
CA CYS A 57 -11.19 -3.71 -6.12
C CYS A 57 -10.71 -3.09 -7.44
N LYS A 58 -11.64 -2.76 -8.34
CA LYS A 58 -11.30 -2.14 -9.65
C LYS A 58 -10.47 -0.86 -9.54
N TRP A 59 -10.60 -0.09 -8.46
CA TRP A 59 -9.80 1.08 -8.18
C TRP A 59 -8.37 0.70 -7.77
N THR A 60 -8.24 -0.24 -6.85
CA THR A 60 -6.95 -0.74 -6.37
C THR A 60 -6.19 -1.49 -7.46
N ASP A 61 -6.90 -2.22 -8.31
CA ASP A 61 -6.32 -2.90 -9.47
C ASP A 61 -5.60 -1.94 -10.43
N GLN A 62 -6.13 -0.73 -10.61
CA GLN A 62 -5.46 0.28 -11.42
C GLN A 62 -4.07 0.65 -10.88
N LEU A 63 -3.92 0.71 -9.55
CA LEU A 63 -2.62 0.98 -8.92
C LEU A 63 -1.66 -0.18 -9.13
N TRP A 64 -2.11 -1.42 -8.92
CA TRP A 64 -1.30 -2.61 -9.15
C TRP A 64 -0.81 -2.69 -10.61
N ARG A 65 -1.68 -2.37 -11.57
CA ARG A 65 -1.32 -2.33 -13.00
C ARG A 65 -0.26 -1.29 -13.32
N ILE A 66 -0.33 -0.09 -12.74
CA ILE A 66 0.69 0.95 -12.93
C ILE A 66 2.07 0.43 -12.52
N PHE A 67 2.20 -0.13 -11.32
CA PHE A 67 3.49 -0.60 -10.83
C PHE A 67 4.01 -1.84 -11.57
N SER A 68 3.16 -2.79 -11.92
CA SER A 68 3.56 -3.95 -12.72
C SER A 68 4.01 -3.54 -14.13
N SER A 69 3.34 -2.57 -14.76
CA SER A 69 3.74 -2.02 -16.05
C SER A 69 5.10 -1.31 -15.99
N LEU A 70 5.36 -0.54 -14.94
CA LEU A 70 6.66 0.13 -14.72
C LEU A 70 7.83 -0.87 -14.63
N ARG A 71 7.56 -2.07 -14.15
CA ARG A 71 8.56 -3.14 -14.05
C ARG A 71 8.56 -4.11 -15.24
N LYS A 72 7.63 -3.94 -16.17
CA LYS A 72 7.41 -4.85 -17.31
C LYS A 72 7.19 -6.30 -16.87
N ILE A 73 6.49 -6.49 -15.75
CA ILE A 73 6.18 -7.80 -15.20
C ILE A 73 4.76 -8.17 -15.60
N THR A 74 4.62 -9.35 -16.23
CA THR A 74 3.32 -10.01 -16.33
C THR A 74 3.02 -10.64 -14.98
N TRP A 75 2.09 -10.04 -14.24
CA TRP A 75 1.79 -10.46 -12.88
C TRP A 75 0.43 -11.15 -12.80
N VAL A 76 0.45 -12.39 -12.33
CA VAL A 76 -0.78 -13.09 -11.95
C VAL A 76 -1.13 -12.64 -10.52
N LYS A 77 -2.29 -12.01 -10.39
CA LYS A 77 -2.75 -11.45 -9.13
C LYS A 77 -2.97 -12.56 -8.10
N PRO A 78 -2.36 -12.48 -6.92
CA PRO A 78 -2.58 -13.45 -5.85
C PRO A 78 -4.03 -13.45 -5.37
N ARG A 79 -4.49 -14.54 -4.77
CA ARG A 79 -5.86 -14.70 -4.28
C ARG A 79 -6.14 -13.82 -3.07
N ASN A 80 -5.17 -13.65 -2.19
CA ASN A 80 -5.31 -12.91 -0.93
C ASN A 80 -4.00 -12.19 -0.55
N ILE A 81 -4.09 -11.33 0.46
CA ILE A 81 -2.96 -10.52 0.95
C ILE A 81 -1.81 -11.40 1.46
N ALA A 82 -2.09 -12.52 2.11
CA ALA A 82 -1.04 -13.42 2.61
C ALA A 82 -0.20 -14.01 1.49
N GLN A 83 -0.84 -14.45 0.39
CA GLN A 83 -0.13 -14.92 -0.80
C GLN A 83 0.67 -13.80 -1.46
N LEU A 84 0.12 -12.60 -1.54
CA LEU A 84 0.84 -11.43 -2.05
C LEU A 84 2.13 -11.20 -1.28
N LEU A 85 2.07 -11.21 0.04
CA LEU A 85 3.24 -10.99 0.89
C LEU A 85 4.30 -12.09 0.71
N ASN A 86 3.88 -13.35 0.61
CA ASN A 86 4.79 -14.46 0.37
C ASN A 86 5.52 -14.30 -0.97
N CYS A 87 4.82 -13.93 -2.05
CA CYS A 87 5.44 -13.66 -3.33
C CYS A 87 6.37 -12.43 -3.30
N TRP A 88 6.00 -11.41 -2.53
CA TRP A 88 6.73 -10.14 -2.48
C TRP A 88 8.00 -10.19 -1.63
N THR A 89 8.02 -11.01 -0.59
CA THR A 89 9.19 -11.20 0.31
C THR A 89 10.29 -12.05 -0.30
N ASN A 90 9.96 -12.92 -1.25
CA ASN A 90 10.91 -13.82 -1.92
C ASN A 90 11.73 -13.15 -3.05
N ILE A 91 11.60 -11.84 -3.22
CA ILE A 91 12.44 -11.08 -4.14
C ILE A 91 13.82 -10.94 -3.49
N GLY A 92 14.71 -11.89 -3.81
CA GLY A 92 16.08 -11.92 -3.29
C GLY A 92 16.96 -10.79 -3.88
N ASN A 93 18.04 -10.50 -3.20
CA ASN A 93 19.11 -9.54 -3.48
C ASN A 93 18.77 -8.05 -3.41
N THR A 94 19.62 -7.37 -2.66
CA THR A 94 19.46 -6.01 -2.14
C THR A 94 19.96 -4.94 -3.10
N THR A 95 19.40 -4.85 -4.29
CA THR A 95 19.61 -3.68 -5.13
C THR A 95 18.68 -2.53 -4.73
N ILE A 96 19.10 -1.28 -4.95
CA ILE A 96 18.26 -0.08 -4.71
C ILE A 96 16.91 -0.19 -5.43
N LYS A 97 16.87 -0.84 -6.60
CA LYS A 97 15.63 -1.07 -7.35
C LYS A 97 14.68 -2.01 -6.63
N GLU A 98 15.19 -3.04 -5.99
CA GLU A 98 14.40 -4.03 -5.24
C GLU A 98 13.90 -3.45 -3.91
N GLU A 99 14.71 -2.65 -3.25
CA GLU A 99 14.27 -1.96 -2.04
C GLU A 99 13.12 -0.97 -2.32
N ARG A 100 13.18 -0.24 -3.44
CA ARG A 100 12.08 0.62 -3.89
C ARG A 100 10.84 -0.19 -4.22
N TRP A 101 11.01 -1.36 -4.81
CA TRP A 101 9.90 -2.24 -5.13
C TRP A 101 9.19 -2.77 -3.89
N ARG A 102 9.93 -3.05 -2.82
CA ARG A 102 9.36 -3.55 -1.55
C ARG A 102 8.36 -2.59 -0.89
N ILE A 103 8.45 -1.29 -1.15
CA ILE A 103 7.53 -0.31 -0.57
C ILE A 103 6.23 -0.14 -1.38
N VAL A 104 6.17 -0.66 -2.60
CA VAL A 104 5.00 -0.52 -3.49
C VAL A 104 3.69 -0.99 -2.83
N PRO A 105 3.59 -2.20 -2.25
CA PRO A 105 2.37 -2.63 -1.58
C PRO A 105 1.92 -1.65 -0.49
N THR A 106 2.84 -1.19 0.34
CA THR A 106 2.54 -0.25 1.42
C THR A 106 2.03 1.08 0.89
N CYS A 107 2.59 1.59 -0.23
CA CYS A 107 2.10 2.81 -0.89
C CYS A 107 0.67 2.63 -1.41
N ILE A 108 0.40 1.52 -2.09
CA ILE A 108 -0.93 1.21 -2.62
C ILE A 108 -1.93 1.11 -1.48
N TRP A 109 -1.66 0.28 -0.49
CA TRP A 109 -2.56 0.02 0.63
C TRP A 109 -2.85 1.28 1.45
N TRP A 110 -1.84 2.10 1.70
CA TRP A 110 -2.04 3.36 2.42
C TRP A 110 -2.89 4.36 1.61
N THR A 111 -2.66 4.45 0.30
CA THR A 111 -3.46 5.31 -0.59
C THR A 111 -4.92 4.84 -0.62
N VAL A 112 -5.14 3.54 -0.78
CA VAL A 112 -6.48 2.91 -0.77
C VAL A 112 -7.19 3.19 0.56
N TRP A 113 -6.50 3.01 1.68
CA TRP A 113 -7.06 3.22 3.00
C TRP A 113 -7.44 4.68 3.27
N LYS A 114 -6.60 5.62 2.85
CA LYS A 114 -6.90 7.05 2.93
C LYS A 114 -8.14 7.42 2.11
N GLU A 115 -8.18 7.01 0.86
CA GLU A 115 -9.32 7.28 -0.04
C GLU A 115 -10.61 6.67 0.51
N ARG A 116 -10.56 5.43 0.99
CA ARG A 116 -11.70 4.76 1.61
C ARG A 116 -12.21 5.53 2.82
N ASN A 117 -11.33 5.98 3.69
CA ASN A 117 -11.71 6.73 4.89
C ASN A 117 -12.26 8.12 4.55
N GLN A 118 -11.71 8.82 3.57
CA GLN A 118 -12.27 10.09 3.10
C GLN A 118 -13.68 9.93 2.57
N ARG A 119 -13.95 8.86 1.80
CA ARG A 119 -15.30 8.56 1.31
C ARG A 119 -16.26 8.19 2.44
N CYS A 120 -15.80 7.39 3.39
CA CYS A 120 -16.61 6.89 4.49
C CYS A 120 -16.98 7.98 5.49
N PHE A 121 -16.01 8.81 5.90
CA PHE A 121 -16.16 9.74 7.03
C PHE A 121 -16.33 11.20 6.62
N GLU A 122 -15.80 11.60 5.46
CA GLU A 122 -15.83 12.98 5.02
C GLU A 122 -16.75 13.21 3.81
N GLY A 123 -17.28 12.13 3.21
CA GLY A 123 -18.08 12.21 1.99
C GLY A 123 -17.31 12.70 0.76
N LYS A 124 -15.97 12.78 0.83
CA LYS A 124 -15.12 13.26 -0.25
C LYS A 124 -14.68 12.10 -1.13
N LYS A 125 -14.86 12.25 -2.44
CA LYS A 125 -14.41 11.27 -3.45
C LYS A 125 -13.42 11.93 -4.39
N ASN A 126 -12.19 11.40 -4.45
CA ASN A 126 -11.27 11.76 -5.52
C ASN A 126 -11.71 11.09 -6.83
N ASN A 127 -11.42 11.74 -7.95
CA ASN A 127 -11.52 11.07 -9.25
C ASN A 127 -10.38 10.04 -9.38
N LEU A 128 -10.53 9.12 -10.33
CA LEU A 128 -9.56 8.03 -10.53
C LEU A 128 -8.15 8.55 -10.85
N GLN A 129 -8.04 9.65 -11.60
CA GLN A 129 -6.76 10.24 -11.95
C GLN A 129 -6.03 10.79 -10.72
N ASN A 130 -6.72 11.56 -9.88
CA ASN A 130 -6.14 12.08 -8.64
C ASN A 130 -5.75 10.95 -7.68
N PHE A 131 -6.56 9.90 -7.58
CA PHE A 131 -6.25 8.72 -6.80
C PHE A 131 -4.94 8.05 -7.25
N LYS A 132 -4.75 7.87 -8.57
CA LYS A 132 -3.51 7.34 -9.15
C LYS A 132 -2.31 8.25 -8.86
N MET A 133 -2.48 9.55 -9.09
CA MET A 133 -1.41 10.53 -8.86
C MET A 133 -0.98 10.61 -7.40
N ASN A 134 -1.92 10.53 -6.46
CA ASN A 134 -1.63 10.51 -5.03
C ASN A 134 -0.75 9.31 -4.64
N CYS A 135 -1.02 8.13 -5.22
CA CYS A 135 -0.20 6.94 -4.97
C CYS A 135 1.21 7.07 -5.54
N ILE A 136 1.32 7.55 -6.78
CA ILE A 136 2.61 7.75 -7.45
C ILE A 136 3.45 8.80 -6.71
N ALA A 137 2.84 9.92 -6.31
CA ALA A 137 3.51 10.97 -5.56
C ALA A 137 4.02 10.45 -4.20
N LEU A 138 3.21 9.66 -3.50
CA LEU A 138 3.60 9.04 -2.22
C LEU A 138 4.78 8.09 -2.41
N TYR A 139 4.73 7.24 -3.43
CA TYR A 139 5.81 6.32 -3.77
C TYR A 139 7.11 7.07 -4.08
N TYR A 140 7.04 8.11 -4.93
CA TYR A 140 8.18 8.95 -5.27
C TYR A 140 8.79 9.64 -4.04
N PHE A 141 7.94 10.21 -3.19
CA PHE A 141 8.35 10.86 -1.95
C PHE A 141 9.13 9.91 -1.03
N TRP A 142 8.62 8.71 -0.79
CA TRP A 142 9.31 7.73 0.05
C TRP A 142 10.60 7.18 -0.58
N CYS A 143 10.64 7.04 -1.91
CA CYS A 143 11.87 6.69 -2.62
C CYS A 143 12.94 7.79 -2.51
N LYS A 144 12.54 9.07 -2.60
CA LYS A 144 13.45 10.21 -2.48
C LYS A 144 14.03 10.36 -1.08
N GLN A 145 13.22 10.17 -0.05
CA GLN A 145 13.71 10.21 1.34
C GLN A 145 14.81 9.17 1.61
N LYS A 146 14.71 7.98 1.01
CA LYS A 146 15.76 6.96 1.10
C LYS A 146 17.11 7.44 0.53
N VAL A 147 17.08 8.09 -0.62
CA VAL A 147 18.30 8.61 -1.27
C VAL A 147 18.95 9.70 -0.42
N LEU A 148 18.17 10.63 0.12
CA LEU A 148 18.70 11.74 0.94
C LEU A 148 19.40 11.27 2.22
N VAL A 149 18.92 10.20 2.85
CA VAL A 149 19.56 9.65 4.07
C VAL A 149 20.81 8.86 3.73
N GLN A 150 20.85 8.10 2.63
CA GLN A 150 22.08 7.44 2.18
C GLN A 150 23.18 8.46 1.87
N VAL A 151 22.81 9.59 1.24
CA VAL A 151 23.74 10.69 0.99
C VAL A 151 24.20 11.33 2.31
N LYS A 152 23.32 11.53 3.28
CA LYS A 152 23.68 12.09 4.59
C LYS A 152 24.59 11.14 5.37
N GLU A 153 24.28 9.84 5.43
CA GLU A 153 25.15 8.84 6.04
C GLU A 153 26.55 8.78 5.38
N LEU A 154 26.63 9.04 4.06
CA LEU A 154 27.91 9.11 3.34
C LEU A 154 28.71 10.37 3.72
N PHE A 155 28.05 11.51 3.86
CA PHE A 155 28.71 12.74 4.32
C PHE A 155 29.16 12.63 5.77
N ASP A 156 28.36 12.05 6.65
CA ASP A 156 28.71 11.83 8.05
C ASP A 156 29.96 10.92 8.18
N VAL A 157 30.17 9.97 7.26
CA VAL A 157 31.42 9.14 7.21
C VAL A 157 32.60 9.91 6.67
N ILE A 158 32.40 10.81 5.71
CA ILE A 158 33.47 11.62 5.14
C ILE A 158 33.99 12.67 6.14
N ASP A 159 33.09 13.23 6.95
CA ASP A 159 33.45 14.20 8.01
C ASP A 159 34.20 13.55 9.20
N TYR A 160 34.22 12.22 9.29
CA TYR A 160 35.00 11.44 10.28
C TYR A 160 36.39 10.96 9.78
N LEU A 161 36.70 11.18 8.50
CA LEU A 161 37.99 10.84 7.89
C LEU A 161 38.91 12.07 7.77
#